data_443a7025c5bf53e654f5807a3aafd041
#
_entry.id   443a7025c5bf53e654f5807a3aafd041
#
_cell.length_a   1.000
_cell.length_b   1.000
_cell.length_c   1.000
_cell.angle_alpha   90.00
_cell.angle_beta   90.00
_cell.angle_gamma   90.00
#
_symmetry.space_group_name_H-M   'P 1'
#
loop_
_entity.id
_entity.type
_entity.pdbx_description
1 polymer ?
#
loop_
_entity_poly.entity_id
_entity_poly.type
_entity_poly.pdbx_seq_one_letter_code
_entity_poly.pdbx_strand_id
1 'polypeptide(L)'
;MTSLGGFHFGRAVLPLLLETEKASPEFPPTLIFTSATAAMRGGANFASFATGKFAMRALSQSLAREFGPQGIHVVHAIIDGVIDIPRTKEWKFDKPDAKISPEAIADSYWHLHTQPRTSFTHEFDIRPYCEKW
;
A
#
# COMPACT_ATOMS: atom_id res chain seq x y z
N MET A 1 11.49 -11.85 -3.81
CA MET A 1 10.29 -12.22 -4.62
C MET A 1 9.22 -11.14 -4.62
N THR A 2 8.88 -10.50 -3.50
CA THR A 2 7.80 -9.49 -3.41
C THR A 2 8.01 -8.28 -4.34
N SER A 3 9.21 -7.71 -4.37
CA SER A 3 9.53 -6.54 -5.21
C SER A 3 9.52 -6.85 -6.70
N LEU A 4 10.04 -8.00 -7.09
CA LEU A 4 10.03 -8.44 -8.50
C LEU A 4 8.60 -8.68 -8.99
N GLY A 5 7.77 -9.32 -8.15
CA GLY A 5 6.34 -9.48 -8.45
C GLY A 5 5.62 -8.14 -8.61
N GLY A 6 5.88 -7.20 -7.70
CA GLY A 6 5.34 -5.84 -7.79
C GLY A 6 5.78 -5.10 -9.06
N PHE A 7 7.04 -5.25 -9.46
CA PHE A 7 7.56 -4.68 -10.70
C PHE A 7 6.87 -5.26 -11.94
N HIS A 8 6.76 -6.58 -12.03
CA HIS A 8 6.09 -7.22 -13.16
C HIS A 8 4.60 -6.89 -13.21
N PHE A 9 3.93 -6.84 -12.06
CA PHE A 9 2.54 -6.42 -11.98
C PHE A 9 2.37 -4.97 -12.46
N GLY A 10 3.15 -4.03 -11.93
CA GLY A 10 3.12 -2.64 -12.36
C GLY A 10 3.34 -2.49 -13.87
N ARG A 11 4.35 -3.17 -14.41
CA ARG A 11 4.64 -3.18 -15.86
C ARG A 11 3.45 -3.69 -16.68
N ALA A 12 2.73 -4.68 -16.19
CA ALA A 12 1.60 -5.27 -16.92
C ALA A 12 0.33 -4.40 -16.83
N VAL A 13 0.08 -3.78 -15.67
CA VAL A 13 -1.17 -3.05 -15.42
C VAL A 13 -1.13 -1.59 -15.87
N LEU A 14 0.02 -0.93 -15.82
CA LEU A 14 0.15 0.49 -16.14
C LEU A 14 -0.37 0.86 -17.54
N PRO A 15 -0.11 0.10 -18.63
CA PRO A 15 -0.71 0.41 -19.93
C PRO A 15 -2.23 0.42 -19.91
N LEU A 16 -2.86 -0.48 -19.14
CA LEU A 16 -4.33 -0.55 -19.00
C LEU A 16 -4.87 0.65 -18.22
N LEU A 17 -4.16 1.08 -17.16
CA LEU A 17 -4.54 2.26 -16.38
C LEU A 17 -4.43 3.53 -17.23
N LEU A 18 -3.40 3.66 -18.05
CA LEU A 18 -3.23 4.78 -18.99
C LEU A 18 -4.36 4.83 -20.04
N GLU A 19 -4.77 3.68 -20.57
CA GLU A 19 -5.93 3.62 -21.47
C GLU A 19 -7.23 4.02 -20.75
N THR A 20 -7.41 3.59 -19.50
CA THR A 20 -8.56 3.99 -18.67
C THR A 20 -8.58 5.50 -18.45
N GLU A 21 -7.43 6.11 -18.15
CA GLU A 21 -7.33 7.57 -17.93
C GLU A 21 -7.75 8.39 -19.16
N LYS A 22 -7.43 7.92 -20.37
CA LYS A 22 -7.86 8.57 -21.62
C LYS A 22 -9.38 8.66 -21.77
N ALA A 23 -10.13 7.76 -21.15
CA ALA A 23 -11.58 7.76 -21.15
C ALA A 23 -12.19 8.76 -20.14
N SER A 24 -11.36 9.53 -19.43
CA SER A 24 -11.78 10.50 -18.39
C SER A 24 -12.72 9.89 -17.35
N PRO A 25 -12.28 8.86 -16.61
CA PRO A 25 -13.12 8.18 -15.64
C PRO A 25 -13.51 9.11 -14.49
N GLU A 26 -14.59 8.77 -13.78
CA GLU A 26 -15.06 9.49 -12.59
C GLU A 26 -13.96 9.59 -11.53
N PHE A 27 -13.28 8.48 -11.26
CA PHE A 27 -12.12 8.44 -10.35
C PHE A 27 -10.84 8.14 -11.11
N PRO A 28 -9.71 8.74 -10.69
CA PRO A 28 -8.41 8.45 -11.30
C PRO A 28 -8.06 6.95 -11.20
N PRO A 29 -7.51 6.35 -12.26
CA PRO A 29 -7.00 5.00 -12.17
C PRO A 29 -5.95 4.89 -11.05
N THR A 30 -6.09 3.89 -10.18
CA THR A 30 -5.32 3.80 -8.95
C THR A 30 -4.54 2.50 -8.87
N LEU A 31 -3.28 2.60 -8.47
CA LEU A 31 -2.37 1.47 -8.23
C LEU A 31 -1.85 1.53 -6.79
N ILE A 32 -2.26 0.56 -5.96
CA ILE A 32 -1.88 0.53 -4.55
C ILE A 32 -0.92 -0.62 -4.29
N PHE A 33 0.27 -0.30 -3.78
CA PHE A 33 1.25 -1.27 -3.30
C PHE A 33 1.10 -1.45 -1.79
N THR A 34 0.52 -2.59 -1.38
CA THR A 34 0.37 -2.94 0.03
C THR A 34 1.72 -3.39 0.61
N SER A 35 2.13 -2.74 1.67
CA SER A 35 3.40 -2.96 2.34
C SER A 35 3.23 -3.16 3.86
N ALA A 36 4.26 -2.97 4.62
CA ALA A 36 4.30 -3.20 6.06
C ALA A 36 5.37 -2.31 6.69
N THR A 37 5.46 -2.28 8.02
CA THR A 37 6.54 -1.66 8.81
C THR A 37 7.93 -1.96 8.24
N ALA A 38 8.11 -3.16 7.70
CA ALA A 38 9.37 -3.61 7.10
C ALA A 38 9.78 -2.82 5.85
N ALA A 39 8.96 -1.92 5.33
CA ALA A 39 9.34 -0.95 4.30
C ALA A 39 10.00 0.31 4.89
N MET A 40 9.93 0.51 6.20
CA MET A 40 10.42 1.68 6.92
C MET A 40 11.64 1.37 7.78
N ARG A 41 11.74 0.14 8.28
CA ARG A 41 12.84 -0.30 9.13
C ARG A 41 13.10 -1.80 8.99
N GLY A 42 14.37 -2.20 9.08
CA GLY A 42 14.74 -3.59 9.19
C GLY A 42 14.55 -4.12 10.62
N GLY A 43 14.61 -5.44 10.77
CA GLY A 43 14.56 -6.12 12.06
C GLY A 43 15.36 -7.41 12.03
N ALA A 44 15.76 -7.89 13.20
CA ALA A 44 16.43 -9.18 13.32
C ALA A 44 15.53 -10.29 12.71
N ASN A 45 16.11 -11.16 11.93
CA ASN A 45 15.42 -12.25 11.22
C ASN A 45 14.46 -11.82 10.11
N PHE A 46 14.40 -10.52 9.76
CA PHE A 46 13.53 -9.98 8.71
C PHE A 46 14.28 -9.50 7.46
N ALA A 47 15.56 -9.83 7.29
CA ALA A 47 16.40 -9.29 6.23
C ALA A 47 15.78 -9.44 4.83
N SER A 48 15.37 -10.63 4.42
CA SER A 48 14.77 -10.87 3.10
C SER A 48 13.42 -10.18 2.93
N PHE A 49 12.60 -10.18 3.99
CA PHE A 49 11.29 -9.53 3.98
C PHE A 49 11.43 -8.00 3.89
N ALA A 50 12.27 -7.42 4.75
CA ALA A 50 12.51 -5.98 4.75
C ALA A 50 13.10 -5.49 3.42
N THR A 51 14.12 -6.19 2.88
CA THR A 51 14.69 -5.86 1.57
C THR A 51 13.60 -5.78 0.48
N GLY A 52 12.70 -6.79 0.44
CA GLY A 52 11.59 -6.79 -0.52
C GLY A 52 10.61 -5.64 -0.33
N LYS A 53 10.32 -5.28 0.94
CA LYS A 53 9.39 -4.19 1.25
C LYS A 53 9.99 -2.80 1.00
N PHE A 54 11.27 -2.58 1.30
CA PHE A 54 11.97 -1.35 0.93
C PHE A 54 12.04 -1.18 -0.60
N ALA A 55 12.33 -2.26 -1.33
CA ALA A 55 12.35 -2.22 -2.79
C ALA A 55 10.96 -1.91 -3.37
N MET A 56 9.89 -2.42 -2.78
CA MET A 56 8.51 -2.10 -3.18
C MET A 56 8.19 -0.61 -2.92
N ARG A 57 8.66 -0.04 -1.82
CA ARG A 57 8.51 1.40 -1.54
C ARG A 57 9.23 2.23 -2.59
N ALA A 58 10.47 1.88 -2.92
CA ALA A 58 11.22 2.58 -3.97
C ALA A 58 10.54 2.48 -5.34
N LEU A 59 10.00 1.30 -5.68
CA LEU A 59 9.23 1.08 -6.90
C LEU A 59 8.00 1.99 -6.94
N SER A 60 7.20 2.03 -5.87
CA SER A 60 6.00 2.86 -5.81
C SER A 60 6.30 4.35 -5.98
N GLN A 61 7.39 4.84 -5.38
CA GLN A 61 7.86 6.22 -5.53
C GLN A 61 8.25 6.55 -6.98
N SER A 62 8.96 5.64 -7.63
CA SER A 62 9.37 5.81 -9.04
C SER A 62 8.15 5.87 -9.96
N LEU A 63 7.22 4.92 -9.79
CA LEU A 63 5.99 4.88 -10.60
C LEU A 63 5.07 6.08 -10.32
N ALA A 64 4.98 6.55 -9.08
CA ALA A 64 4.21 7.74 -8.76
C ALA A 64 4.77 9.00 -9.45
N ARG A 65 6.09 9.15 -9.50
CA ARG A 65 6.74 10.28 -10.18
C ARG A 65 6.58 10.23 -11.69
N GLU A 66 6.65 9.05 -12.27
CA GLU A 66 6.56 8.85 -13.72
C GLU A 66 5.12 8.95 -14.23
N PHE A 67 4.17 8.32 -13.54
CA PHE A 67 2.79 8.18 -14.01
C PHE A 67 1.78 9.11 -13.33
N GLY A 68 2.12 9.70 -12.19
CA GLY A 68 1.31 10.71 -11.54
C GLY A 68 0.96 11.90 -12.45
N PRO A 69 1.95 12.51 -13.15
CA PRO A 69 1.67 13.56 -14.14
C PRO A 69 0.77 13.12 -15.30
N GLN A 70 0.62 11.82 -15.51
CA GLN A 70 -0.25 11.22 -16.52
C GLN A 70 -1.62 10.80 -15.95
N GLY A 71 -1.96 11.24 -14.74
CA GLY A 71 -3.26 11.02 -14.10
C GLY A 71 -3.40 9.70 -13.33
N ILE A 72 -2.34 8.90 -13.19
CA ILE A 72 -2.40 7.64 -12.45
C ILE A 72 -2.06 7.87 -10.97
N HIS A 73 -2.98 7.49 -10.10
CA HIS A 73 -2.78 7.58 -8.65
C HIS A 73 -2.01 6.36 -8.12
N VAL A 74 -0.71 6.51 -7.87
CA VAL A 74 0.13 5.45 -7.32
C VAL A 74 0.33 5.64 -5.83
N VAL A 75 -0.06 4.65 -5.03
CA VAL A 75 -0.06 4.69 -3.56
C VAL A 75 0.83 3.59 -2.99
N HIS A 76 1.57 3.92 -1.95
CA HIS A 76 2.26 2.98 -1.07
C HIS A 76 1.55 2.94 0.29
N ALA A 77 0.93 1.79 0.60
CA ALA A 77 0.18 1.59 1.84
C ALA A 77 1.02 0.81 2.86
N ILE A 78 1.32 1.41 3.99
CA ILE A 78 2.05 0.78 5.10
C ILE A 78 1.04 0.24 6.11
N ILE A 79 0.86 -1.08 6.13
CA ILE A 79 0.02 -1.75 7.12
C ILE A 79 0.91 -2.12 8.29
N ASP A 80 0.95 -1.25 9.31
CA ASP A 80 1.85 -1.36 10.45
C ASP A 80 1.16 -2.00 11.64
N GLY A 81 1.00 -3.30 11.59
CA GLY A 81 0.40 -4.10 12.64
C GLY A 81 -0.17 -5.42 12.13
N VAL A 82 -0.69 -6.21 13.05
CA VAL A 82 -1.36 -7.47 12.73
C VAL A 82 -2.79 -7.20 12.30
N ILE A 83 -3.17 -7.73 11.15
CA ILE A 83 -4.55 -7.63 10.65
C ILE A 83 -5.41 -8.71 11.33
N ASP A 84 -6.64 -8.36 11.74
CA ASP A 84 -7.60 -9.30 12.33
C ASP A 84 -8.28 -10.15 11.25
N ILE A 85 -7.66 -11.27 10.95
CA ILE A 85 -8.10 -12.24 9.94
C ILE A 85 -8.16 -13.65 10.56
N PRO A 86 -8.82 -14.65 9.93
CA PRO A 86 -8.90 -16.00 10.48
C PRO A 86 -7.56 -16.61 10.90
N ARG A 87 -6.49 -16.33 10.12
CA ARG A 87 -5.12 -16.81 10.43
C ARG A 87 -4.54 -16.24 11.71
N THR A 88 -4.92 -15.02 12.07
CA THR A 88 -4.39 -14.30 13.25
C THR A 88 -5.39 -14.27 14.41
N LYS A 89 -6.55 -14.90 14.26
CA LYS A 89 -7.63 -14.84 15.23
C LYS A 89 -7.19 -15.25 16.64
N GLU A 90 -6.40 -16.31 16.76
CA GLU A 90 -5.96 -16.85 18.03
C GLU A 90 -4.73 -16.10 18.64
N TRP A 91 -4.18 -15.12 17.92
CA TRP A 91 -3.08 -14.30 18.43
C TRP A 91 -3.62 -13.33 19.47
N LYS A 92 -3.09 -13.43 20.70
CA LYS A 92 -3.48 -12.60 21.83
C LYS A 92 -2.54 -11.42 22.01
N PHE A 93 -3.12 -10.30 22.36
CA PHE A 93 -2.41 -9.05 22.65
C PHE A 93 -2.84 -8.53 24.03
N ASP A 94 -1.96 -7.80 24.70
CA ASP A 94 -2.21 -7.25 26.04
C ASP A 94 -3.24 -6.11 26.04
N LYS A 95 -3.43 -5.47 24.90
CA LYS A 95 -4.34 -4.35 24.74
C LYS A 95 -5.55 -4.74 23.90
N PRO A 96 -6.75 -4.20 24.21
CA PRO A 96 -7.88 -4.31 23.30
C PRO A 96 -7.57 -3.55 21.99
N ASP A 97 -8.24 -3.94 20.93
CA ASP A 97 -8.12 -3.29 19.59
C ASP A 97 -6.67 -3.19 19.08
N ALA A 98 -5.84 -4.17 19.43
CA ALA A 98 -4.44 -4.24 19.03
C ALA A 98 -4.21 -4.89 17.65
N LYS A 99 -5.28 -5.22 16.95
CA LYS A 99 -5.25 -5.70 15.56
C LYS A 99 -5.95 -4.70 14.64
N ILE A 100 -5.48 -4.61 13.41
CA ILE A 100 -6.07 -3.73 12.40
C ILE A 100 -7.32 -4.41 11.82
N SER A 101 -8.44 -3.69 11.77
CA SER A 101 -9.65 -4.14 11.09
C SER A 101 -9.43 -4.22 9.56
N PRO A 102 -9.75 -5.34 8.91
CA PRO A 102 -9.74 -5.43 7.45
C PRO A 102 -10.65 -4.38 6.79
N GLU A 103 -11.80 -4.09 7.41
CA GLU A 103 -12.77 -3.10 6.93
C GLU A 103 -12.15 -1.69 6.95
N ALA A 104 -11.43 -1.33 8.01
CA ALA A 104 -10.76 -0.02 8.10
C ALA A 104 -9.67 0.13 7.03
N ILE A 105 -8.99 -0.95 6.66
CA ILE A 105 -8.04 -0.95 5.52
C ILE A 105 -8.80 -0.72 4.21
N ALA A 106 -9.90 -1.43 4.01
CA ALA A 106 -10.71 -1.31 2.79
C ALA A 106 -11.29 0.10 2.62
N ASP A 107 -11.82 0.68 3.70
CA ASP A 107 -12.33 2.06 3.72
C ASP A 107 -11.23 3.08 3.37
N SER A 108 -10.02 2.87 3.92
CA SER A 108 -8.86 3.71 3.60
C SER A 108 -8.49 3.60 2.12
N TYR A 109 -8.50 2.40 1.54
CA TYR A 109 -8.19 2.17 0.12
C TYR A 109 -9.26 2.79 -0.77
N TRP A 110 -10.52 2.70 -0.40
CA TRP A 110 -11.61 3.35 -1.13
C TRP A 110 -11.47 4.87 -1.10
N HIS A 111 -11.17 5.44 0.07
CA HIS A 111 -10.90 6.86 0.19
C HIS A 111 -9.77 7.32 -0.73
N LEU A 112 -8.66 6.58 -0.77
CA LEU A 112 -7.53 6.88 -1.65
C LEU A 112 -7.92 6.82 -3.14
N HIS A 113 -8.68 5.79 -3.53
CA HIS A 113 -9.14 5.64 -4.91
C HIS A 113 -10.05 6.79 -5.37
N THR A 114 -10.85 7.32 -4.45
CA THR A 114 -11.81 8.40 -4.76
C THR A 114 -11.23 9.82 -4.60
N GLN A 115 -9.94 9.96 -4.29
CA GLN A 115 -9.30 11.27 -4.18
C GLN A 115 -9.26 12.01 -5.52
N PRO A 116 -9.49 13.34 -5.49
CA PRO A 116 -9.38 14.17 -6.70
C PRO A 116 -7.91 14.31 -7.15
N ARG A 117 -7.70 14.53 -8.44
CA ARG A 117 -6.35 14.74 -9.03
C ARG A 117 -5.55 15.87 -8.40
N THR A 118 -6.23 16.81 -7.73
CA THR A 118 -5.58 17.93 -7.02
C THR A 118 -4.93 17.54 -5.70
N SER A 119 -5.18 16.32 -5.19
CA SER A 119 -4.82 15.95 -3.82
C SER A 119 -4.56 14.45 -3.67
N PHE A 120 -3.61 13.93 -4.45
CA PHE A 120 -3.20 12.52 -4.34
C PHE A 120 -2.35 12.27 -3.09
N THR A 121 -2.77 11.35 -2.24
CA THR A 121 -1.94 10.79 -1.18
C THR A 121 -1.03 9.73 -1.78
N HIS A 122 0.28 9.92 -1.72
CA HIS A 122 1.23 8.94 -2.24
C HIS A 122 1.53 7.82 -1.24
N GLU A 123 1.74 8.16 0.03
CA GLU A 123 2.09 7.20 1.07
C GLU A 123 1.26 7.45 2.32
N PHE A 124 0.72 6.39 2.91
CA PHE A 124 0.06 6.47 4.21
C PHE A 124 0.39 5.24 5.05
N ASP A 125 0.27 5.37 6.37
CA ASP A 125 0.31 4.23 7.26
C ASP A 125 -0.99 4.10 8.07
N ILE A 126 -1.33 2.85 8.39
CA ILE A 126 -2.43 2.51 9.28
C ILE A 126 -1.94 1.51 10.32
N ARG A 127 -2.25 1.77 11.58
CA ARG A 127 -1.78 0.97 12.71
C ARG A 127 -2.78 0.98 13.86
N PRO A 128 -2.76 -0.03 14.74
CA PRO A 128 -3.49 0.06 16.00
C PRO A 128 -2.95 1.20 16.87
N TYR A 129 -3.82 1.82 17.66
CA TYR A 129 -3.44 2.94 18.54
C TYR A 129 -2.31 2.60 19.54
N CYS A 130 -2.13 1.32 19.85
CA CYS A 130 -1.15 0.83 20.80
C CYS A 130 0.14 0.28 20.15
N GLU A 131 0.27 0.39 18.80
CA GLU A 131 1.48 -0.06 18.10
C GLU A 131 2.70 0.75 18.55
N LYS A 132 3.81 0.04 18.76
CA LYS A 132 5.09 0.66 19.15
C LYS A 132 5.96 0.85 17.91
N TRP A 133 6.44 2.02 17.71
CA TRP A 133 7.20 2.42 16.53
C TRP A 133 8.35 3.38 16.82
#